data_5ee7b184962192cf3f39f5335d13d547
#
_entry.id   5ee7b184962192cf3f39f5335d13d547
#
_cell.length_a   1.000
_cell.length_b   1.000
_cell.length_c   1.000
_cell.angle_alpha   90.00
_cell.angle_beta   90.00
_cell.angle_gamma   90.00
#
_symmetry.space_group_name_H-M   'P 1'
#
loop_
_entity.id
_entity.type
_entity.pdbx_description
1 polymer ?
#
loop_
_entity_poly.entity_id
_entity_poly.type
_entity_poly.pdbx_seq_one_letter_code
_entity_poly.pdbx_strand_id
1 'polypeptide(L)'
;SRAQDLLVLTCNEDKKTPSKYFADLYCELQSVDSLNLDEFSFKKVKNVNLKNTFSFTSHISVYETCALQYKFYKELEFMPIRQGAMLFGTLVHETIEDVHRAALRNEIEKITPENISNWFDSNYISLVKTEHGYLAEGQRNAALNQVLRYVERQNGNWSTIQQAEVDVSLVQPDYIIEGKIDLVKGENGTVELVDFKSEKKPNLEKMRDRLEHYKRQLHIYAYIIEQRTGLKVSKMHLYYTGE
;
A
#
# COMPACT_ATOMS: atom_id res chain seq x y z
N SER A 1 25.73 1.32 -10.58
CA SER A 1 25.21 1.10 -11.94
C SER A 1 24.97 -0.39 -12.17
N ARG A 2 23.91 -0.75 -12.91
CA ARG A 2 23.65 -2.12 -13.36
C ARG A 2 23.95 -2.31 -14.85
N ALA A 3 24.55 -1.30 -15.49
CA ALA A 3 24.99 -1.42 -16.87
C ALA A 3 26.15 -2.43 -16.94
N GLN A 4 26.05 -3.39 -17.87
CA GLN A 4 27.06 -4.43 -18.06
C GLN A 4 27.98 -4.10 -19.25
N ASP A 5 27.43 -3.50 -20.30
CA ASP A 5 28.17 -3.26 -21.55
C ASP A 5 28.44 -1.76 -21.79
N LEU A 6 27.44 -0.90 -21.59
CA LEU A 6 27.56 0.53 -21.84
C LEU A 6 26.64 1.33 -20.90
N LEU A 7 27.18 2.39 -20.32
CA LEU A 7 26.42 3.40 -19.57
C LEU A 7 26.61 4.75 -20.25
N VAL A 8 25.55 5.31 -20.78
CA VAL A 8 25.53 6.68 -21.33
C VAL A 8 24.96 7.63 -20.30
N LEU A 9 25.73 8.65 -19.94
CA LEU A 9 25.30 9.72 -19.05
C LEU A 9 25.04 10.98 -19.89
N THR A 10 23.88 11.60 -19.71
CA THR A 10 23.51 12.83 -20.41
C THR A 10 23.17 13.93 -19.43
N CYS A 11 23.57 15.17 -19.73
CA CYS A 11 23.11 16.36 -19.03
C CYS A 11 22.82 17.46 -20.04
N ASN A 12 21.95 18.39 -19.66
CA ASN A 12 21.65 19.59 -20.45
C ASN A 12 22.25 20.79 -19.72
N GLU A 13 23.43 21.23 -20.18
CA GLU A 13 24.19 22.31 -19.55
C GLU A 13 23.50 23.67 -19.68
N ASP A 14 22.66 23.87 -20.70
CA ASP A 14 21.93 25.13 -20.91
C ASP A 14 20.84 25.37 -19.86
N LYS A 15 20.38 24.32 -19.18
CA LYS A 15 19.24 24.38 -18.27
C LYS A 15 19.56 24.10 -16.81
N LYS A 16 20.57 23.32 -16.52
CA LYS A 16 20.95 22.94 -15.15
C LYS A 16 22.43 22.63 -15.04
N THR A 17 23.03 23.05 -13.95
CA THR A 17 24.36 22.61 -13.57
C THR A 17 24.40 21.09 -13.41
N PRO A 18 25.37 20.38 -14.01
CA PRO A 18 25.54 18.94 -13.81
C PRO A 18 25.65 18.59 -12.32
N SER A 19 25.19 17.41 -11.95
CA SER A 19 25.34 16.98 -10.56
C SER A 19 26.82 16.85 -10.17
N LYS A 20 27.14 17.05 -8.90
CA LYS A 20 28.50 16.89 -8.39
C LYS A 20 29.10 15.54 -8.78
N TYR A 21 28.33 14.47 -8.66
CA TYR A 21 28.77 13.12 -9.02
C TYR A 21 29.07 12.95 -10.52
N PHE A 22 28.36 13.67 -11.38
CA PHE A 22 28.63 13.69 -12.80
C PHE A 22 29.91 14.50 -13.08
N ALA A 23 30.07 15.65 -12.44
CA ALA A 23 31.25 16.50 -12.61
C ALA A 23 32.54 15.80 -12.17
N ASP A 24 32.50 15.04 -11.09
CA ASP A 24 33.65 14.27 -10.59
C ASP A 24 34.12 13.19 -11.58
N LEU A 25 33.21 12.64 -12.40
CA LEU A 25 33.49 11.61 -13.39
C LEU A 25 33.76 12.17 -14.80
N TYR A 26 33.42 13.42 -15.04
CA TYR A 26 33.42 14.02 -16.39
C TYR A 26 34.78 13.91 -17.10
N CYS A 27 35.88 14.09 -16.38
CA CYS A 27 37.23 14.02 -16.95
C CYS A 27 37.66 12.57 -17.27
N GLU A 28 36.98 11.57 -16.74
CA GLU A 28 37.29 10.14 -16.94
C GLU A 28 36.39 9.51 -18.02
N LEU A 29 35.35 10.23 -18.46
CA LEU A 29 34.37 9.73 -19.40
C LEU A 29 34.79 10.07 -20.86
N GLN A 30 34.55 9.12 -21.74
CA GLN A 30 34.70 9.37 -23.19
C GLN A 30 33.47 10.13 -23.70
N SER A 31 33.69 11.10 -24.60
CA SER A 31 32.57 11.76 -25.28
C SER A 31 31.86 10.74 -26.19
N VAL A 32 30.51 10.84 -26.25
CA VAL A 32 29.68 10.01 -27.15
C VAL A 32 30.10 10.19 -28.61
N ASP A 33 30.56 11.38 -29.00
CA ASP A 33 31.01 11.68 -30.35
C ASP A 33 32.33 10.92 -30.73
N SER A 34 33.06 10.43 -29.73
CA SER A 34 34.28 9.64 -29.94
C SER A 34 34.02 8.14 -29.90
N LEU A 35 32.79 7.69 -29.63
CA LEU A 35 32.43 6.29 -29.55
C LEU A 35 31.83 5.81 -30.89
N ASN A 36 32.41 4.74 -31.43
CA ASN A 36 31.77 4.05 -32.54
C ASN A 36 30.68 3.14 -32.00
N LEU A 37 29.44 3.60 -32.01
CA LEU A 37 28.29 2.85 -31.49
C LEU A 37 28.00 1.57 -32.29
N ASP A 38 28.47 1.48 -33.53
CA ASP A 38 28.31 0.28 -34.40
C ASP A 38 29.14 -0.92 -33.91
N GLU A 39 30.13 -0.68 -33.06
CA GLU A 39 30.93 -1.75 -32.43
C GLU A 39 30.19 -2.44 -31.26
N PHE A 40 29.13 -1.82 -30.77
CA PHE A 40 28.35 -2.38 -29.68
C PHE A 40 27.17 -3.23 -30.19
N SER A 41 27.37 -4.54 -30.16
CA SER A 41 26.31 -5.50 -30.45
C SER A 41 25.43 -5.71 -29.19
N PHE A 42 24.39 -4.91 -29.04
CA PHE A 42 23.44 -5.14 -27.97
C PHE A 42 22.61 -6.40 -28.27
N LYS A 43 22.79 -7.45 -27.49
CA LYS A 43 21.88 -8.59 -27.51
C LYS A 43 20.46 -8.06 -27.21
N LYS A 44 19.52 -8.29 -28.12
CA LYS A 44 18.09 -8.05 -27.81
C LYS A 44 17.82 -8.70 -26.47
N VAL A 45 17.52 -7.87 -25.47
CA VAL A 45 16.99 -8.35 -24.20
C VAL A 45 15.82 -9.25 -24.61
N LYS A 46 15.89 -10.54 -24.26
CA LYS A 46 14.75 -11.43 -24.43
C LYS A 46 13.58 -10.68 -23.82
N ASN A 47 12.45 -10.60 -24.54
CA ASN A 47 11.21 -10.14 -23.95
C ASN A 47 11.00 -10.98 -22.69
N VAL A 48 11.44 -10.46 -21.57
CA VAL A 48 11.05 -11.02 -20.29
C VAL A 48 9.55 -10.77 -20.28
N ASN A 49 8.76 -11.84 -20.37
CA ASN A 49 7.32 -11.75 -20.16
C ASN A 49 7.14 -11.25 -18.73
N LEU A 50 7.18 -9.93 -18.56
CA LEU A 50 6.84 -9.29 -17.30
C LEU A 50 5.37 -9.54 -17.11
N LYS A 51 5.05 -10.37 -16.11
CA LYS A 51 3.67 -10.63 -15.74
C LYS A 51 3.07 -9.35 -15.21
N ASN A 52 1.89 -9.02 -15.69
CA ASN A 52 1.14 -7.91 -15.13
C ASN A 52 0.77 -8.21 -13.68
N THR A 53 0.90 -7.20 -12.83
CA THR A 53 0.54 -7.28 -11.42
C THR A 53 -0.82 -6.63 -11.21
N PHE A 54 -1.72 -7.36 -10.56
CA PHE A 54 -3.08 -6.89 -10.26
C PHE A 54 -3.34 -6.94 -8.77
N SER A 55 -3.93 -5.86 -8.23
CA SER A 55 -4.47 -5.86 -6.87
C SER A 55 -5.99 -5.80 -6.89
N PHE A 56 -6.63 -6.32 -5.84
CA PHE A 56 -8.08 -6.27 -5.76
C PHE A 56 -8.59 -4.83 -5.72
N THR A 57 -8.05 -4.00 -4.84
CA THR A 57 -8.55 -2.65 -4.58
C THR A 57 -8.27 -1.68 -5.73
N SER A 58 -7.06 -1.71 -6.29
CA SER A 58 -6.65 -0.71 -7.29
C SER A 58 -6.89 -1.13 -8.74
N HIS A 59 -7.13 -2.41 -9.01
CA HIS A 59 -7.37 -2.91 -10.36
C HIS A 59 -8.77 -3.53 -10.48
N ILE A 60 -9.04 -4.63 -9.78
CA ILE A 60 -10.28 -5.39 -9.95
C ILE A 60 -11.48 -4.54 -9.55
N SER A 61 -11.44 -3.91 -8.37
CA SER A 61 -12.50 -3.05 -7.86
C SER A 61 -12.80 -1.85 -8.77
N VAL A 62 -11.76 -1.21 -9.29
CA VAL A 62 -11.90 -0.05 -10.20
C VAL A 62 -12.53 -0.49 -11.53
N TYR A 63 -12.08 -1.63 -12.08
CA TYR A 63 -12.64 -2.17 -13.33
C TYR A 63 -14.11 -2.57 -13.19
N GLU A 64 -14.47 -3.25 -12.10
CA GLU A 64 -15.85 -3.66 -11.81
C GLU A 64 -16.78 -2.45 -11.61
N THR A 65 -16.26 -1.38 -11.00
CA THR A 65 -17.03 -0.14 -10.81
C THR A 65 -17.26 0.57 -12.15
N CYS A 66 -16.22 0.71 -12.96
CA CYS A 66 -16.29 1.34 -14.26
C CYS A 66 -15.06 1.00 -15.11
N ALA A 67 -15.24 0.21 -16.16
CA ALA A 67 -14.15 -0.14 -17.08
C ALA A 67 -13.49 1.09 -17.74
N LEU A 68 -14.27 2.14 -18.02
CA LEU A 68 -13.75 3.39 -18.56
C LEU A 68 -12.87 4.14 -17.55
N GLN A 69 -13.26 4.14 -16.27
CA GLN A 69 -12.45 4.70 -15.19
C GLN A 69 -11.13 3.92 -15.04
N TYR A 70 -11.19 2.60 -15.14
CA TYR A 70 -9.98 1.75 -15.14
C TYR A 70 -9.04 2.15 -16.27
N LYS A 71 -9.55 2.31 -17.50
CA LYS A 71 -8.75 2.75 -18.64
C LYS A 71 -8.04 4.08 -18.36
N PHE A 72 -8.74 5.07 -17.82
CA PHE A 72 -8.12 6.36 -17.49
C PHE A 72 -7.07 6.22 -16.40
N TYR A 73 -7.35 5.49 -15.33
CA TYR A 73 -6.48 5.45 -14.17
C TYR A 73 -5.29 4.51 -14.32
N LYS A 74 -5.43 3.42 -15.09
CA LYS A 74 -4.42 2.37 -15.19
C LYS A 74 -3.71 2.29 -16.53
N GLU A 75 -4.42 2.50 -17.63
CA GLU A 75 -3.83 2.46 -18.97
C GLU A 75 -3.28 3.82 -19.40
N LEU A 76 -3.99 4.90 -19.07
CA LEU A 76 -3.61 6.26 -19.44
C LEU A 76 -2.95 7.05 -18.30
N GLU A 77 -2.81 6.43 -17.12
CA GLU A 77 -2.11 6.96 -15.93
C GLU A 77 -2.62 8.34 -15.45
N PHE A 78 -3.91 8.62 -15.66
CA PHE A 78 -4.53 9.80 -15.06
C PHE A 78 -4.69 9.58 -13.56
N MET A 79 -3.94 10.34 -12.76
CA MET A 79 -4.04 10.29 -11.31
C MET A 79 -5.28 11.04 -10.83
N PRO A 80 -6.26 10.37 -10.22
CA PRO A 80 -7.40 11.06 -9.64
C PRO A 80 -6.98 11.86 -8.42
N ILE A 81 -7.60 13.04 -8.24
CA ILE A 81 -7.45 13.78 -6.99
C ILE A 81 -8.08 12.93 -5.86
N ARG A 82 -7.29 12.62 -4.84
CA ARG A 82 -7.80 11.88 -3.70
C ARG A 82 -8.81 12.72 -2.92
N GLN A 83 -9.99 12.16 -2.73
CA GLN A 83 -11.05 12.81 -1.95
C GLN A 83 -10.74 12.74 -0.46
N GLY A 84 -11.25 13.70 0.33
CA GLY A 84 -11.06 13.74 1.78
C GLY A 84 -11.46 12.46 2.51
N ALA A 85 -12.47 11.72 2.00
CA ALA A 85 -12.87 10.43 2.55
C ALA A 85 -11.75 9.36 2.43
N MET A 86 -10.97 9.38 1.36
CA MET A 86 -9.84 8.47 1.18
C MET A 86 -8.69 8.84 2.13
N LEU A 87 -8.38 10.15 2.26
CA LEU A 87 -7.37 10.62 3.21
C LEU A 87 -7.74 10.28 4.65
N PHE A 88 -9.02 10.43 4.99
CA PHE A 88 -9.54 10.04 6.30
C PHE A 88 -9.31 8.55 6.58
N GLY A 89 -9.69 7.69 5.63
CA GLY A 89 -9.50 6.25 5.76
C GLY A 89 -8.02 5.88 5.90
N THR A 90 -7.16 6.39 5.02
CA THR A 90 -5.72 6.14 5.06
C THR A 90 -5.12 6.54 6.42
N LEU A 91 -5.47 7.73 6.94
CA LEU A 91 -4.97 8.22 8.22
C LEU A 91 -5.37 7.33 9.39
N VAL A 92 -6.62 6.84 9.41
CA VAL A 92 -7.09 5.89 10.44
C VAL A 92 -6.31 4.57 10.34
N HIS A 93 -6.13 4.02 9.12
CA HIS A 93 -5.41 2.77 8.92
C HIS A 93 -3.94 2.87 9.33
N GLU A 94 -3.21 3.88 8.86
CA GLU A 94 -1.79 4.08 9.20
C GLU A 94 -1.57 4.23 10.70
N THR A 95 -2.49 4.93 11.39
CA THR A 95 -2.35 5.09 12.84
C THR A 95 -2.69 3.81 13.60
N ILE A 96 -3.67 3.02 13.15
CA ILE A 96 -3.95 1.69 13.70
C ILE A 96 -2.76 0.74 13.45
N GLU A 97 -2.12 0.84 12.29
CA GLU A 97 -0.90 0.11 11.97
C GLU A 97 0.22 0.39 12.99
N ASP A 98 0.46 1.67 13.33
CA ASP A 98 1.47 2.04 14.33
C ASP A 98 1.17 1.42 15.69
N VAL A 99 -0.09 1.39 16.11
CA VAL A 99 -0.53 0.69 17.32
C VAL A 99 -0.20 -0.80 17.25
N HIS A 100 -0.53 -1.46 16.14
CA HIS A 100 -0.22 -2.89 15.97
C HIS A 100 1.28 -3.15 15.92
N ARG A 101 2.06 -2.29 15.30
CA ARG A 101 3.52 -2.39 15.26
C ARG A 101 4.13 -2.27 16.65
N ALA A 102 3.61 -1.37 17.50
CA ALA A 102 4.03 -1.27 18.89
C ALA A 102 3.70 -2.56 19.67
N ALA A 103 2.50 -3.11 19.47
CA ALA A 103 2.11 -4.37 20.08
C ALA A 103 3.01 -5.55 19.64
N LEU A 104 3.30 -5.67 18.35
CA LEU A 104 4.18 -6.71 17.79
C LEU A 104 5.64 -6.60 18.27
N ARG A 105 6.09 -5.39 18.60
CA ARG A 105 7.40 -5.15 19.21
C ARG A 105 7.43 -5.37 20.74
N ASN A 106 6.29 -5.80 21.30
CA ASN A 106 6.09 -5.93 22.74
C ASN A 106 6.27 -4.62 23.52
N GLU A 107 5.95 -3.49 22.89
CA GLU A 107 6.01 -2.13 23.42
C GLU A 107 4.61 -1.65 23.86
N ILE A 108 3.86 -2.51 24.55
CA ILE A 108 2.45 -2.24 24.91
C ILE A 108 2.32 -0.99 25.80
N GLU A 109 3.31 -0.71 26.61
CA GLU A 109 3.38 0.48 27.46
C GLU A 109 3.41 1.79 26.65
N LYS A 110 3.81 1.75 25.38
CA LYS A 110 3.78 2.90 24.46
C LYS A 110 2.39 3.16 23.85
N ILE A 111 1.46 2.21 23.96
CA ILE A 111 0.09 2.36 23.43
C ILE A 111 -0.72 3.22 24.40
N THR A 112 -0.42 4.51 24.42
CA THR A 112 -1.09 5.52 25.24
C THR A 112 -1.81 6.54 24.36
N PRO A 113 -2.87 7.21 24.84
CA PRO A 113 -3.56 8.24 24.06
C PRO A 113 -2.64 9.34 23.56
N GLU A 114 -1.62 9.71 24.35
CA GLU A 114 -0.63 10.71 23.97
C GLU A 114 0.24 10.25 22.79
N ASN A 115 0.80 9.06 22.86
CA ASN A 115 1.62 8.52 21.78
C ASN A 115 0.79 8.26 20.53
N ILE A 116 -0.44 7.78 20.67
CA ILE A 116 -1.36 7.60 19.53
C ILE A 116 -1.61 8.94 18.84
N SER A 117 -1.83 10.03 19.61
CA SER A 117 -1.98 11.37 19.04
C SER A 117 -0.73 11.83 18.31
N ASN A 118 0.46 11.54 18.84
CA ASN A 118 1.73 11.90 18.20
C ASN A 118 1.94 11.11 16.88
N TRP A 119 1.63 9.81 16.85
CA TRP A 119 1.67 9.00 15.62
C TRP A 119 0.67 9.51 14.60
N PHE A 120 -0.56 9.78 15.03
CA PHE A 120 -1.60 10.33 14.18
C PHE A 120 -1.19 11.66 13.53
N ASP A 121 -0.62 12.60 14.30
CA ASP A 121 -0.16 13.89 13.77
C ASP A 121 1.02 13.71 12.79
N SER A 122 1.92 12.79 13.07
CA SER A 122 3.04 12.44 12.18
C SER A 122 2.53 11.88 10.86
N ASN A 123 1.59 10.96 10.88
CA ASN A 123 0.94 10.36 9.71
C ASN A 123 0.17 11.43 8.93
N TYR A 124 -0.58 12.30 9.61
CA TYR A 124 -1.29 13.39 8.95
C TYR A 124 -0.34 14.34 8.21
N ILE A 125 0.77 14.75 8.83
CA ILE A 125 1.77 15.60 8.19
C ILE A 125 2.38 14.91 6.96
N SER A 126 2.66 13.62 7.05
CA SER A 126 3.16 12.81 5.93
C SER A 126 2.14 12.78 4.79
N LEU A 127 0.89 12.46 5.08
CA LEU A 127 -0.19 12.40 4.09
C LEU A 127 -0.44 13.74 3.40
N VAL A 128 -0.43 14.85 4.13
CA VAL A 128 -0.57 16.19 3.54
C VAL A 128 0.53 16.47 2.53
N LYS A 129 1.77 16.06 2.83
CA LYS A 129 2.92 16.28 1.93
C LYS A 129 2.87 15.40 0.68
N THR A 130 2.44 14.16 0.82
CA THR A 130 2.44 13.18 -0.28
C THR A 130 1.21 13.29 -1.17
N GLU A 131 0.04 13.51 -0.58
CA GLU A 131 -1.24 13.48 -1.28
C GLU A 131 -1.75 14.88 -1.66
N HIS A 132 -1.09 15.94 -1.19
CA HIS A 132 -1.49 17.35 -1.40
C HIS A 132 -2.95 17.63 -1.02
N GLY A 133 -3.49 16.87 -0.06
CA GLY A 133 -4.87 16.95 0.41
C GLY A 133 -4.94 17.31 1.88
N TYR A 134 -6.07 17.88 2.30
CA TYR A 134 -6.28 18.30 3.70
C TYR A 134 -7.59 17.73 4.23
N LEU A 135 -7.60 17.45 5.53
CA LEU A 135 -8.82 17.17 6.28
C LEU A 135 -9.19 18.40 7.12
N ALA A 136 -10.47 18.74 7.14
CA ALA A 136 -10.98 19.74 8.08
C ALA A 136 -10.74 19.28 9.53
N GLU A 137 -10.58 20.22 10.45
CA GLU A 137 -10.30 19.92 11.87
C GLU A 137 -11.30 18.93 12.49
N GLY A 138 -12.58 19.10 12.22
CA GLY A 138 -13.60 18.15 12.68
C GLY A 138 -13.43 16.74 12.13
N GLN A 139 -12.95 16.60 10.90
CA GLN A 139 -12.64 15.30 10.29
C GLN A 139 -11.40 14.67 10.94
N ARG A 140 -10.34 15.45 11.19
CA ARG A 140 -9.15 14.99 11.91
C ARG A 140 -9.51 14.47 13.29
N ASN A 141 -10.27 15.26 14.06
CA ASN A 141 -10.72 14.87 15.40
C ASN A 141 -11.58 13.60 15.36
N ALA A 142 -12.45 13.47 14.37
CA ALA A 142 -13.25 12.27 14.17
C ALA A 142 -12.37 11.04 13.85
N ALA A 143 -11.34 11.19 13.02
CA ALA A 143 -10.41 10.11 12.68
C ALA A 143 -9.60 9.65 13.91
N LEU A 144 -9.02 10.59 14.66
CA LEU A 144 -8.30 10.27 15.90
C LEU A 144 -9.20 9.56 16.91
N ASN A 145 -10.44 10.04 17.10
CA ASN A 145 -11.39 9.39 17.99
C ASN A 145 -11.76 7.96 17.55
N GLN A 146 -11.75 7.65 16.25
CA GLN A 146 -11.95 6.28 15.78
C GLN A 146 -10.80 5.36 16.22
N VAL A 147 -9.55 5.83 16.10
CA VAL A 147 -8.39 5.07 16.54
C VAL A 147 -8.40 4.87 18.07
N LEU A 148 -8.65 5.91 18.84
CA LEU A 148 -8.69 5.81 20.30
C LEU A 148 -9.77 4.83 20.76
N ARG A 149 -10.98 4.89 20.19
CA ARG A 149 -12.05 3.92 20.48
C ARG A 149 -11.68 2.49 20.08
N TYR A 150 -10.98 2.33 18.95
CA TYR A 150 -10.46 1.01 18.56
C TYR A 150 -9.54 0.44 19.64
N VAL A 151 -8.56 1.22 20.09
CA VAL A 151 -7.60 0.79 21.12
C VAL A 151 -8.30 0.48 22.44
N GLU A 152 -9.24 1.31 22.86
CA GLU A 152 -10.04 1.08 24.06
C GLU A 152 -10.82 -0.25 23.98
N ARG A 153 -11.44 -0.55 22.84
CA ARG A 153 -12.17 -1.79 22.60
C ARG A 153 -11.27 -3.04 22.60
N GLN A 154 -10.00 -2.91 22.20
CA GLN A 154 -9.05 -4.02 22.30
C GLN A 154 -8.75 -4.40 23.76
N ASN A 155 -8.91 -3.47 24.70
CA ASN A 155 -8.73 -3.69 26.14
C ASN A 155 -7.43 -4.44 26.47
N GLY A 156 -6.33 -4.09 25.79
CA GLY A 156 -5.04 -4.72 25.98
C GLY A 156 -4.87 -6.13 25.37
N ASN A 157 -5.87 -6.61 24.63
CA ASN A 157 -5.79 -7.94 23.99
C ASN A 157 -5.04 -7.89 22.66
N TRP A 158 -3.71 -7.86 22.74
CA TRP A 158 -2.81 -7.82 21.59
C TRP A 158 -2.15 -9.17 21.27
N SER A 159 -2.32 -10.16 22.14
CA SER A 159 -1.59 -11.45 22.10
C SER A 159 -1.89 -12.29 20.85
N THR A 160 -3.03 -12.10 20.21
CA THR A 160 -3.43 -12.85 19.01
C THR A 160 -2.88 -12.25 17.72
N ILE A 161 -2.31 -11.03 17.76
CA ILE A 161 -1.77 -10.37 16.58
C ILE A 161 -0.49 -11.08 16.16
N GLN A 162 -0.43 -11.54 14.92
CA GLN A 162 0.77 -12.14 14.33
C GLN A 162 1.47 -11.19 13.36
N GLN A 163 0.71 -10.49 12.52
CA GLN A 163 1.25 -9.57 11.52
C GLN A 163 0.26 -8.43 11.29
N ALA A 164 0.79 -7.25 10.95
CA ALA A 164 0.02 -6.07 10.56
C ALA A 164 0.54 -5.52 9.23
N GLU A 165 -0.36 -5.00 8.40
CA GLU A 165 -0.05 -4.40 7.10
C GLU A 165 0.82 -5.30 6.21
N VAL A 166 0.35 -6.52 6.00
CA VAL A 166 1.12 -7.57 5.33
C VAL A 166 0.95 -7.47 3.82
N ASP A 167 2.04 -7.19 3.12
CA ASP A 167 2.06 -7.30 1.67
C ASP A 167 2.07 -8.78 1.25
N VAL A 168 1.06 -9.17 0.50
CA VAL A 168 0.90 -10.53 -0.01
C VAL A 168 0.85 -10.55 -1.52
N SER A 169 1.48 -11.54 -2.13
CA SER A 169 1.42 -11.75 -3.57
C SER A 169 1.41 -13.23 -3.92
N LEU A 170 0.75 -13.57 -5.00
CA LEU A 170 0.72 -14.91 -5.57
C LEU A 170 1.00 -14.85 -7.07
N VAL A 171 2.03 -15.57 -7.49
CA VAL A 171 2.42 -15.66 -8.90
C VAL A 171 1.60 -16.73 -9.58
N GLN A 172 0.84 -16.34 -10.59
CA GLN A 172 0.09 -17.21 -11.48
C GLN A 172 0.84 -17.38 -12.83
N PRO A 173 0.48 -18.32 -13.70
CA PRO A 173 1.15 -18.50 -14.99
C PRO A 173 1.26 -17.22 -15.82
N ASP A 174 0.20 -16.41 -15.88
CA ASP A 174 0.09 -15.25 -16.76
C ASP A 174 0.12 -13.89 -16.04
N TYR A 175 -0.06 -13.86 -14.72
CA TYR A 175 -0.14 -12.64 -13.93
C TYR A 175 0.34 -12.85 -12.49
N ILE A 176 0.51 -11.75 -11.77
CA ILE A 176 0.73 -11.71 -10.33
C ILE A 176 -0.49 -11.06 -9.70
N ILE A 177 -1.06 -11.70 -8.68
CA ILE A 177 -2.06 -11.06 -7.84
C ILE A 177 -1.41 -10.62 -6.53
N GLU A 178 -1.65 -9.38 -6.14
CA GLU A 178 -1.11 -8.81 -4.91
C GLU A 178 -2.21 -8.18 -4.06
N GLY A 179 -1.91 -8.00 -2.79
CA GLY A 179 -2.77 -7.31 -1.86
C GLY A 179 -2.04 -6.92 -0.60
N LYS A 180 -2.70 -6.11 0.20
CA LYS A 180 -2.25 -5.72 1.51
C LYS A 180 -3.33 -6.08 2.51
N ILE A 181 -2.96 -6.83 3.54
CA ILE A 181 -3.86 -7.29 4.59
C ILE A 181 -3.60 -6.46 5.82
N ASP A 182 -4.61 -5.79 6.33
CA ASP A 182 -4.47 -4.86 7.44
C ASP A 182 -3.99 -5.58 8.72
N LEU A 183 -4.58 -6.75 9.03
CA LEU A 183 -4.20 -7.49 10.23
C LEU A 183 -4.39 -9.00 10.05
N VAL A 184 -3.39 -9.77 10.44
CA VAL A 184 -3.43 -11.22 10.57
C VAL A 184 -3.33 -11.60 12.04
N LYS A 185 -4.35 -12.30 12.53
CA LYS A 185 -4.39 -12.89 13.87
C LYS A 185 -4.17 -14.39 13.75
N GLY A 186 -3.51 -14.98 14.74
CA GLY A 186 -3.25 -16.40 14.76
C GLY A 186 -3.61 -17.05 16.07
N GLU A 187 -4.25 -18.20 15.99
CA GLU A 187 -4.56 -19.03 17.13
C GLU A 187 -4.65 -20.49 16.68
N ASN A 188 -4.05 -21.39 17.48
CA ASN A 188 -4.16 -22.85 17.32
C ASN A 188 -3.84 -23.39 15.90
N GLY A 189 -2.83 -22.80 15.23
CA GLY A 189 -2.38 -23.24 13.91
C GLY A 189 -3.28 -22.79 12.74
N THR A 190 -4.23 -21.92 13.01
CA THR A 190 -5.04 -21.24 11.99
C THR A 190 -4.83 -19.74 12.05
N VAL A 191 -5.23 -19.02 10.98
CA VAL A 191 -5.17 -17.57 10.93
C VAL A 191 -6.56 -16.97 10.71
N GLU A 192 -6.75 -15.78 11.23
CA GLU A 192 -7.92 -14.94 10.98
C GLU A 192 -7.45 -13.66 10.29
N LEU A 193 -8.17 -13.23 9.27
CA LEU A 193 -7.89 -11.98 8.55
C LEU A 193 -8.84 -10.89 9.02
N VAL A 194 -8.32 -9.70 9.24
CA VAL A 194 -9.13 -8.52 9.57
C VAL A 194 -8.82 -7.42 8.56
N ASP A 195 -9.87 -6.86 8.00
CA ASP A 195 -9.82 -5.70 7.11
C ASP A 195 -10.60 -4.55 7.77
N PHE A 196 -9.93 -3.41 7.98
CA PHE A 196 -10.51 -2.26 8.63
C PHE A 196 -11.29 -1.40 7.64
N LYS A 197 -12.44 -0.89 8.09
CA LYS A 197 -13.26 0.06 7.34
C LYS A 197 -13.53 1.28 8.22
N SER A 198 -13.03 2.44 7.81
CA SER A 198 -13.17 3.70 8.54
C SER A 198 -14.57 4.33 8.46
N GLU A 199 -15.46 3.70 7.73
CA GLU A 199 -16.86 4.08 7.62
C GLU A 199 -17.74 3.49 8.74
N LYS A 200 -18.96 3.99 8.85
CA LYS A 200 -19.97 3.37 9.71
C LYS A 200 -20.40 2.02 9.14
N LYS A 201 -20.69 1.07 10.03
CA LYS A 201 -21.22 -0.22 9.63
C LYS A 201 -22.48 -0.05 8.77
N PRO A 202 -22.49 -0.61 7.56
CA PRO A 202 -23.60 -0.44 6.66
C PRO A 202 -24.84 -1.22 7.12
N ASN A 203 -26.02 -0.73 6.72
CA ASN A 203 -27.21 -1.55 6.80
C ASN A 203 -27.09 -2.74 5.84
N LEU A 204 -27.06 -3.96 6.38
CA LEU A 204 -26.82 -5.20 5.64
C LEU A 204 -27.82 -5.44 4.50
N GLU A 205 -29.07 -4.98 4.66
CA GLU A 205 -30.10 -5.15 3.63
C GLU A 205 -29.95 -4.18 2.46
N LYS A 206 -29.52 -2.95 2.76
CA LYS A 206 -29.42 -1.87 1.75
C LYS A 206 -28.09 -1.86 0.98
N MET A 207 -27.05 -2.51 1.49
CA MET A 207 -25.71 -2.45 0.93
C MET A 207 -25.14 -3.83 0.64
N ARG A 208 -25.99 -4.74 0.18
CA ARG A 208 -25.61 -6.12 -0.12
C ARG A 208 -24.45 -6.20 -1.12
N ASP A 209 -24.51 -5.44 -2.21
CA ASP A 209 -23.48 -5.44 -3.26
C ASP A 209 -22.10 -5.01 -2.72
N ARG A 210 -22.09 -4.01 -1.83
CA ARG A 210 -20.85 -3.54 -1.19
C ARG A 210 -20.26 -4.59 -0.25
N LEU A 211 -21.10 -5.29 0.50
CA LEU A 211 -20.65 -6.37 1.36
C LEU A 211 -20.11 -7.57 0.55
N GLU A 212 -20.76 -7.93 -0.55
CA GLU A 212 -20.25 -8.96 -1.46
C GLU A 212 -18.92 -8.55 -2.09
N HIS A 213 -18.71 -7.28 -2.38
CA HIS A 213 -17.43 -6.76 -2.86
C HIS A 213 -16.33 -6.92 -1.80
N TYR A 214 -16.56 -6.52 -0.54
CA TYR A 214 -15.60 -6.73 0.54
C TYR A 214 -15.33 -8.20 0.84
N LYS A 215 -16.36 -9.03 0.76
CA LYS A 215 -16.24 -10.47 0.92
C LYS A 215 -15.31 -11.07 -0.15
N ARG A 216 -15.45 -10.66 -1.42
CA ARG A 216 -14.54 -11.10 -2.49
C ARG A 216 -13.10 -10.68 -2.23
N GLN A 217 -12.87 -9.46 -1.76
CA GLN A 217 -11.54 -8.98 -1.35
C GLN A 217 -10.92 -9.93 -0.32
N LEU A 218 -11.63 -10.20 0.76
CA LEU A 218 -11.15 -11.08 1.82
C LEU A 218 -10.92 -12.53 1.35
N HIS A 219 -11.78 -13.05 0.48
CA HIS A 219 -11.58 -14.39 -0.10
C HIS A 219 -10.30 -14.46 -0.95
N ILE A 220 -9.99 -13.44 -1.73
CA ILE A 220 -8.74 -13.38 -2.49
C ILE A 220 -7.54 -13.34 -1.55
N TYR A 221 -7.59 -12.56 -0.49
CA TYR A 221 -6.53 -12.49 0.50
C TYR A 221 -6.35 -13.82 1.26
N ALA A 222 -7.45 -14.46 1.64
CA ALA A 222 -7.42 -15.78 2.25
C ALA A 222 -6.76 -16.81 1.32
N TYR A 223 -7.15 -16.83 0.06
CA TYR A 223 -6.56 -17.71 -0.95
C TYR A 223 -5.03 -17.48 -1.08
N ILE A 224 -4.58 -16.23 -1.15
CA ILE A 224 -3.15 -15.90 -1.25
C ILE A 224 -2.39 -16.41 -0.01
N ILE A 225 -2.92 -16.16 1.19
CA ILE A 225 -2.30 -16.60 2.45
C ILE A 225 -2.20 -18.13 2.50
N GLU A 226 -3.29 -18.83 2.22
CA GLU A 226 -3.32 -20.31 2.24
C GLU A 226 -2.32 -20.91 1.25
N GLN A 227 -2.23 -20.36 0.04
CA GLN A 227 -1.28 -20.84 -0.98
C GLN A 227 0.19 -20.57 -0.60
N ARG A 228 0.46 -19.46 0.08
CA ARG A 228 1.84 -19.09 0.45
C ARG A 228 2.33 -19.75 1.73
N THR A 229 1.47 -19.89 2.71
CA THR A 229 1.87 -20.29 4.06
C THR A 229 1.47 -21.72 4.40
N GLY A 230 0.51 -22.29 3.68
CA GLY A 230 -0.12 -23.56 4.03
C GLY A 230 -1.04 -23.48 5.26
N LEU A 231 -1.12 -22.31 5.92
CA LEU A 231 -2.01 -22.11 7.07
C LEU A 231 -3.44 -21.92 6.58
N LYS A 232 -4.39 -22.46 7.32
CA LYS A 232 -5.79 -22.35 6.98
C LYS A 232 -6.39 -21.07 7.56
N VAL A 233 -7.11 -20.31 6.72
CA VAL A 233 -7.86 -19.14 7.17
C VAL A 233 -9.19 -19.60 7.76
N SER A 234 -9.34 -19.45 9.08
CA SER A 234 -10.52 -19.92 9.83
C SER A 234 -11.65 -18.90 9.82
N LYS A 235 -11.32 -17.59 9.85
CA LYS A 235 -12.29 -16.50 9.84
C LYS A 235 -11.77 -15.29 9.09
N MET A 236 -12.71 -14.49 8.57
CA MET A 236 -12.45 -13.22 7.92
C MET A 236 -13.39 -12.17 8.51
N HIS A 237 -12.83 -11.04 8.92
CA HIS A 237 -13.55 -9.98 9.62
C HIS A 237 -13.48 -8.66 8.85
N LEU A 238 -14.63 -8.00 8.75
CA LEU A 238 -14.71 -6.58 8.42
C LEU A 238 -14.89 -5.82 9.72
N TYR A 239 -13.90 -5.03 10.10
CA TYR A 239 -13.95 -4.25 11.33
C TYR A 239 -14.25 -2.78 11.00
N TYR A 240 -15.42 -2.31 11.44
CA TYR A 240 -15.85 -0.93 11.21
C TYR A 240 -15.43 -0.05 12.38
N THR A 241 -14.51 0.89 12.14
CA THR A 241 -14.00 1.83 13.16
C THR A 241 -14.91 3.03 13.34
N GLY A 242 -15.82 3.29 12.39
CA GLY A 242 -16.74 4.44 12.40
C GLY A 242 -17.92 4.35 13.38
N GLU A 243 -17.98 3.32 14.22
CA GLU A 243 -19.03 3.13 15.24
C GLU A 243 -18.63 3.64 16.61
#